data_2ac389e19b8523a08855523cea04c27c
#
_entry.id   2ac389e19b8523a08855523cea04c27c
#
_cell.length_a   1.000
_cell.length_b   1.000
_cell.length_c   1.000
_cell.angle_alpha   90.00
_cell.angle_beta   90.00
_cell.angle_gamma   90.00
#
_symmetry.space_group_name_H-M   'P 1'
#
loop_
_entity.id
_entity.type
_entity.pdbx_description
1 polymer ?
#
loop_
_entity_poly.entity_id
_entity_poly.type
_entity_poly.pdbx_seq_one_letter_code
_entity_poly.pdbx_strand_id
1 'polypeptide(L)'
;FVLLPPTHMQLNGRTEEHIAAFSAYTDPGARLLRGGDPTDAAVTVEGRVNTDVPGDYTLTYQADFRGRSYTAKRLVHVEDREAPELTLTGQAEVTVSRYDLFQDPGATARDRCDGDLTASIQVTDTASGDVHTLAYTVTDKAGNAATATRRVTVRDIVAPVITLSGQRELFVPLGGAYQEPGYTAQDDADGDLTASVTRAGTVNTASPGVYTLTYTVSDKAGNTAAATRQVSVYENSSGGSPVYLTFDDGPSDRVTPRVLDTLKEYDVHATFFIVNYGESGKALIRRMIDEGHTVAIHGYSHDYAAIYKSDEAFMQNIYRLRDRLRSDFGYEAAIIRFPGGSSNTVSRQYSVGIMSRLAQRVQAEGFTYFDWNVSSGDAAGTPASSGQIYNNVTSALRHDRSNVVLMHDAGAKGTTADALPDIIRYCLANGYSIQPITPATKPVHHGIAN
;
A
#
# COMPACT_ATOMS: atom_id res chain seq x y z
N PHE A 1 52.03 83.63 -56.27
CA PHE A 1 51.76 82.66 -55.19
C PHE A 1 51.14 81.43 -55.81
N VAL A 2 51.94 80.36 -55.94
CA VAL A 2 51.42 79.03 -56.29
C VAL A 2 50.76 78.51 -55.03
N LEU A 3 49.45 78.48 -55.02
CA LEU A 3 48.70 77.80 -53.94
C LEU A 3 49.04 76.32 -54.00
N LEU A 4 49.83 75.87 -53.05
CA LEU A 4 50.10 74.42 -52.93
C LEU A 4 48.74 73.65 -52.69
N PRO A 5 48.52 72.57 -53.44
CA PRO A 5 47.28 71.83 -53.26
C PRO A 5 47.08 71.34 -51.79
N PRO A 6 45.83 71.42 -51.26
CA PRO A 6 45.56 71.02 -49.86
C PRO A 6 45.96 69.59 -49.61
N THR A 7 46.54 69.36 -48.46
CA THR A 7 46.94 68.02 -48.00
C THR A 7 46.03 67.68 -46.80
N HIS A 8 45.40 66.50 -46.79
CA HIS A 8 44.56 66.04 -45.71
C HIS A 8 44.54 64.53 -45.63
N MET A 9 44.29 64.04 -44.42
CA MET A 9 44.01 62.62 -44.18
C MET A 9 42.62 62.28 -44.60
N GLN A 10 42.43 61.22 -45.39
CA GLN A 10 41.12 60.69 -45.77
C GLN A 10 41.00 59.25 -45.23
N LEU A 11 39.91 58.98 -44.51
CA LEU A 11 39.55 57.61 -44.10
C LEU A 11 39.05 56.84 -45.32
N ASN A 12 39.44 55.56 -45.39
CA ASN A 12 38.78 54.61 -46.30
C ASN A 12 37.47 54.12 -45.61
N GLY A 13 36.30 54.45 -46.20
CA GLY A 13 35.04 54.12 -45.61
C GLY A 13 34.49 55.19 -44.64
N ARG A 14 33.72 54.80 -43.67
CA ARG A 14 32.99 55.71 -42.73
C ARG A 14 33.91 56.25 -41.62
N THR A 15 33.63 57.40 -41.11
CA THR A 15 34.27 57.99 -39.92
C THR A 15 33.76 57.36 -38.61
N GLU A 16 32.52 56.81 -38.64
CA GLU A 16 31.84 56.19 -37.52
C GLU A 16 31.21 54.88 -37.99
N GLU A 17 31.47 53.79 -37.27
CA GLU A 17 31.01 52.45 -37.61
C GLU A 17 30.38 51.81 -36.39
N HIS A 18 29.23 51.10 -36.59
CA HIS A 18 28.52 50.33 -35.58
C HIS A 18 28.60 48.85 -35.94
N ILE A 19 29.25 48.05 -35.11
CA ILE A 19 29.42 46.65 -35.30
C ILE A 19 28.87 45.88 -34.11
N ALA A 20 28.38 44.65 -34.37
CA ALA A 20 27.93 43.79 -33.27
C ALA A 20 29.15 43.25 -32.49
N ALA A 21 29.04 43.11 -31.19
CA ALA A 21 30.02 42.39 -30.39
C ALA A 21 30.23 40.97 -30.95
N PHE A 22 31.45 40.46 -30.78
CA PHE A 22 31.92 39.17 -31.29
C PHE A 22 31.87 39.00 -32.82
N SER A 23 31.56 40.09 -33.57
CA SER A 23 31.69 40.07 -35.04
C SER A 23 33.12 40.31 -35.48
N ALA A 24 33.49 39.86 -36.68
CA ALA A 24 34.78 40.17 -37.25
C ALA A 24 34.84 41.65 -37.68
N TYR A 25 35.89 42.35 -37.29
CA TYR A 25 36.18 43.72 -37.72
C TYR A 25 37.48 43.77 -38.47
N THR A 26 37.43 44.41 -39.64
CA THR A 26 38.62 44.68 -40.41
C THR A 26 38.69 46.18 -40.67
N ASP A 27 39.73 46.84 -40.15
CA ASP A 27 39.94 48.26 -40.37
C ASP A 27 40.19 48.57 -41.85
N PRO A 28 39.33 49.38 -42.51
CA PRO A 28 39.60 49.78 -43.91
C PRO A 28 40.75 50.71 -44.10
N GLY A 29 41.32 51.21 -42.99
CA GLY A 29 42.49 52.11 -43.03
C GLY A 29 42.22 53.55 -43.47
N ALA A 30 43.27 54.30 -43.74
CA ALA A 30 43.23 55.67 -44.20
C ALA A 30 44.40 55.94 -45.22
N ARG A 31 44.28 57.02 -45.93
CA ARG A 31 45.32 57.52 -46.88
C ARG A 31 45.52 59.00 -46.79
N LEU A 32 46.76 59.49 -47.01
CA LEU A 32 47.05 60.91 -47.07
C LEU A 32 46.90 61.39 -48.52
N LEU A 33 46.02 62.35 -48.75
CA LEU A 33 45.79 62.96 -50.08
C LEU A 33 46.45 64.33 -50.20
N ARG A 34 46.92 64.67 -51.38
CA ARG A 34 47.40 66.00 -51.73
C ARG A 34 46.81 66.40 -53.08
N GLY A 35 45.94 67.44 -53.08
CA GLY A 35 45.26 67.87 -54.26
C GLY A 35 44.23 66.84 -54.80
N GLY A 36 43.84 65.83 -54.00
CA GLY A 36 42.94 64.72 -54.33
C GLY A 36 43.68 63.40 -54.68
N ASP A 37 45.00 63.46 -54.92
CA ASP A 37 45.82 62.27 -55.28
C ASP A 37 46.46 61.66 -54.03
N PRO A 38 46.60 60.31 -53.93
CA PRO A 38 47.32 59.65 -52.86
C PRO A 38 48.79 60.06 -52.82
N THR A 39 49.33 60.21 -51.61
CA THR A 39 50.75 60.42 -51.39
C THR A 39 51.50 59.10 -51.10
N ASP A 40 52.77 59.09 -51.07
CA ASP A 40 53.64 57.98 -50.66
C ASP A 40 53.94 57.96 -49.17
N ALA A 41 53.25 58.82 -48.35
CA ALA A 41 53.42 58.86 -46.92
C ALA A 41 52.85 57.58 -46.26
N ALA A 42 53.64 56.97 -45.44
CA ALA A 42 53.16 55.82 -44.64
C ALA A 42 52.14 56.31 -43.60
N VAL A 43 50.99 55.70 -43.59
CA VAL A 43 49.98 55.95 -42.57
C VAL A 43 50.11 54.90 -41.49
N THR A 44 50.30 55.39 -40.24
CA THR A 44 50.27 54.55 -39.04
C THR A 44 48.92 54.64 -38.38
N VAL A 45 48.49 53.59 -37.70
CA VAL A 45 47.27 53.57 -36.89
C VAL A 45 47.58 53.29 -35.43
N GLU A 46 47.09 54.12 -34.55
CA GLU A 46 47.12 53.94 -33.13
C GLU A 46 45.65 53.60 -32.62
N GLY A 47 45.61 52.65 -31.68
CA GLY A 47 44.32 52.07 -31.17
C GLY A 47 44.06 50.70 -31.76
N ARG A 48 43.10 49.99 -31.11
CA ARG A 48 42.68 48.69 -31.54
C ARG A 48 41.22 48.53 -31.17
N VAL A 49 40.44 47.95 -32.04
CA VAL A 49 39.07 47.57 -31.76
C VAL A 49 39.06 46.16 -31.12
N ASN A 50 38.50 46.05 -29.93
CA ASN A 50 38.24 44.77 -29.30
C ASN A 50 36.77 44.43 -29.49
N THR A 51 36.46 43.53 -30.40
CA THR A 51 35.09 43.15 -30.73
C THR A 51 34.45 42.26 -29.65
N ASP A 52 35.24 41.72 -28.71
CA ASP A 52 34.71 40.86 -27.63
C ASP A 52 34.15 41.67 -26.44
N VAL A 53 34.33 42.98 -26.45
CA VAL A 53 33.88 43.86 -25.37
C VAL A 53 33.08 45.03 -25.95
N PRO A 54 31.81 45.17 -25.65
CA PRO A 54 31.03 46.35 -26.04
C PRO A 54 31.65 47.65 -25.53
N GLY A 55 31.61 48.66 -26.37
CA GLY A 55 32.20 49.99 -26.05
C GLY A 55 32.63 50.75 -27.27
N ASP A 56 33.18 51.97 -27.04
CA ASP A 56 33.63 52.91 -28.07
C ASP A 56 35.14 52.82 -28.25
N TYR A 57 35.57 52.51 -29.44
CA TYR A 57 36.96 52.36 -29.80
C TYR A 57 37.37 53.41 -30.82
N THR A 58 38.47 54.17 -30.55
CA THR A 58 38.96 55.15 -31.44
C THR A 58 40.24 54.65 -32.11
N LEU A 59 40.26 54.63 -33.44
CA LEU A 59 41.48 54.45 -34.27
C LEU A 59 41.98 55.79 -34.71
N THR A 60 43.25 56.14 -34.41
CA THR A 60 43.88 57.40 -34.81
C THR A 60 44.87 57.12 -35.88
N TYR A 61 44.67 57.63 -37.08
CA TYR A 61 45.57 57.53 -38.21
C TYR A 61 46.48 58.73 -38.25
N GLN A 62 47.79 58.53 -38.45
CA GLN A 62 48.76 59.55 -38.50
C GLN A 62 49.68 59.33 -39.68
N ALA A 63 50.08 60.41 -40.39
CA ALA A 63 51.07 60.37 -41.40
C ALA A 63 51.88 61.70 -41.39
N ASP A 64 53.20 61.61 -41.50
CA ASP A 64 54.09 62.74 -41.61
C ASP A 64 54.46 62.97 -43.08
N PHE A 65 54.25 64.21 -43.57
CA PHE A 65 54.56 64.52 -44.95
C PHE A 65 55.06 65.96 -45.02
N ARG A 66 56.26 66.14 -45.59
CA ARG A 66 56.90 67.44 -45.78
C ARG A 66 56.99 68.25 -44.48
N GLY A 67 57.35 67.60 -43.37
CA GLY A 67 57.58 68.23 -42.08
C GLY A 67 56.32 68.62 -41.32
N ARG A 68 55.15 68.11 -41.71
CA ARG A 68 53.85 68.30 -41.04
C ARG A 68 53.22 67.01 -40.81
N SER A 69 52.54 66.85 -39.60
CA SER A 69 51.77 65.70 -39.25
C SER A 69 50.27 65.93 -39.57
N TYR A 70 49.66 64.90 -40.14
CA TYR A 70 48.26 64.86 -40.48
C TYR A 70 47.59 63.72 -39.74
N THR A 71 46.45 63.96 -39.16
CA THR A 71 45.69 62.95 -38.37
C THR A 71 44.24 62.87 -38.82
N ALA A 72 43.67 61.70 -38.68
CA ALA A 72 42.18 61.49 -38.73
C ALA A 72 41.78 60.44 -37.68
N LYS A 73 40.56 60.43 -37.30
CA LYS A 73 40.04 59.46 -36.32
C LYS A 73 38.85 58.74 -36.90
N ARG A 74 38.77 57.44 -36.61
CA ARG A 74 37.60 56.61 -36.81
C ARG A 74 37.05 56.16 -35.44
N LEU A 75 35.77 56.30 -35.21
CA LEU A 75 35.09 55.81 -34.05
C LEU A 75 34.39 54.51 -34.44
N VAL A 76 34.60 53.47 -33.66
CA VAL A 76 33.94 52.17 -33.85
C VAL A 76 33.19 51.82 -32.59
N HIS A 77 31.87 51.78 -32.69
CA HIS A 77 30.95 51.37 -31.64
C HIS A 77 30.77 49.85 -31.73
N VAL A 78 31.26 49.12 -30.74
CA VAL A 78 30.99 47.70 -30.56
C VAL A 78 29.74 47.56 -29.67
N GLU A 79 28.68 47.10 -30.24
CA GLU A 79 27.37 47.04 -29.58
C GLU A 79 26.97 45.64 -29.26
N ASP A 80 26.48 45.39 -28.05
CA ASP A 80 25.79 44.18 -27.73
C ASP A 80 24.38 44.18 -28.36
N ARG A 81 24.12 43.22 -29.22
CA ARG A 81 22.83 43.07 -29.93
C ARG A 81 22.23 41.67 -29.73
N GLU A 82 22.85 40.83 -28.92
CA GLU A 82 22.36 39.49 -28.60
C GLU A 82 21.51 39.56 -27.33
N ALA A 83 20.37 38.88 -27.34
CA ALA A 83 19.58 38.74 -26.14
C ALA A 83 20.13 37.60 -25.26
N PRO A 84 19.94 37.66 -23.94
CA PRO A 84 20.33 36.57 -23.05
C PRO A 84 19.67 35.25 -23.44
N GLU A 85 20.38 34.15 -23.26
CA GLU A 85 19.81 32.83 -23.34
C GLU A 85 19.05 32.53 -22.01
N LEU A 86 17.74 32.42 -22.07
CA LEU A 86 16.86 32.14 -20.92
C LEU A 86 16.35 30.71 -21.00
N THR A 87 16.70 29.87 -20.01
CA THR A 87 16.33 28.45 -19.94
C THR A 87 15.53 28.16 -18.70
N LEU A 88 14.31 27.58 -18.85
CA LEU A 88 13.50 27.12 -17.74
C LEU A 88 14.15 25.92 -17.04
N THR A 89 14.17 25.94 -15.71
CA THR A 89 14.53 24.77 -14.92
C THR A 89 13.30 23.87 -14.81
N GLY A 90 13.39 22.62 -15.32
CA GLY A 90 12.28 21.68 -15.34
C GLY A 90 11.27 21.90 -16.49
N GLN A 91 10.06 21.37 -16.35
CA GLN A 91 9.07 21.37 -17.43
C GLN A 91 8.38 22.71 -17.62
N ALA A 92 8.10 23.07 -18.89
CA ALA A 92 7.36 24.28 -19.24
C ALA A 92 5.84 24.15 -19.02
N GLU A 93 5.31 22.92 -19.05
CA GLU A 93 3.91 22.63 -18.73
C GLU A 93 3.84 21.68 -17.55
N VAL A 94 3.09 22.03 -16.51
CA VAL A 94 2.95 21.29 -15.27
C VAL A 94 1.47 21.22 -14.90
N THR A 95 1.01 20.03 -14.49
CA THR A 95 -0.30 19.87 -13.86
C THR A 95 -0.08 19.49 -12.39
N VAL A 96 -0.74 20.19 -11.50
CA VAL A 96 -0.67 19.98 -10.05
C VAL A 96 -2.05 19.73 -9.47
N SER A 97 -2.13 18.98 -8.36
CA SER A 97 -3.35 18.91 -7.56
C SER A 97 -3.67 20.27 -6.93
N ARG A 98 -4.94 20.57 -6.78
CA ARG A 98 -5.41 21.80 -6.10
C ARG A 98 -4.95 21.92 -4.65
N TYR A 99 -4.50 20.81 -4.05
CA TYR A 99 -4.00 20.76 -2.67
C TYR A 99 -2.48 20.74 -2.58
N ASP A 100 -1.77 20.62 -3.71
CA ASP A 100 -0.32 20.65 -3.73
C ASP A 100 0.18 22.09 -3.82
N LEU A 101 1.17 22.42 -3.00
CA LEU A 101 1.92 23.67 -3.13
C LEU A 101 2.89 23.54 -4.30
N PHE A 102 2.57 24.16 -5.43
CA PHE A 102 3.53 24.25 -6.53
C PHE A 102 4.72 25.10 -6.10
N GLN A 103 5.91 24.53 -6.14
CA GLN A 103 7.17 25.25 -6.01
C GLN A 103 7.77 25.42 -7.40
N ASP A 104 7.87 26.67 -7.83
CA ASP A 104 8.50 26.99 -9.10
C ASP A 104 9.98 26.67 -9.05
N PRO A 105 10.51 25.77 -9.92
CA PRO A 105 11.95 25.49 -9.99
C PRO A 105 12.75 26.65 -10.58
N GLY A 106 12.08 27.68 -11.13
CA GLY A 106 12.73 28.86 -11.69
C GLY A 106 13.28 28.67 -13.09
N ALA A 107 14.21 29.54 -13.44
CA ALA A 107 14.93 29.56 -14.72
C ALA A 107 16.37 30.02 -14.50
N THR A 108 17.22 29.82 -15.50
CA THR A 108 18.59 30.37 -15.56
C THR A 108 18.71 31.27 -16.78
N ALA A 109 19.54 32.31 -16.66
CA ALA A 109 19.82 33.21 -17.76
C ALA A 109 21.31 33.50 -17.90
N ARG A 110 21.82 33.46 -19.12
CA ARG A 110 23.20 33.77 -19.41
C ARG A 110 23.32 34.60 -20.68
N ASP A 111 24.08 35.65 -20.58
CA ASP A 111 24.42 36.49 -21.71
C ASP A 111 25.92 36.38 -22.05
N ARG A 112 26.25 36.60 -23.30
CA ARG A 112 27.64 36.46 -23.78
C ARG A 112 28.51 37.64 -23.37
N CYS A 113 27.94 38.85 -23.30
CA CYS A 113 28.62 40.06 -22.88
C CYS A 113 28.55 40.26 -21.37
N ASP A 114 27.40 39.99 -20.77
CA ASP A 114 27.10 40.32 -19.38
C ASP A 114 27.26 39.14 -18.40
N GLY A 115 27.42 37.93 -18.93
CA GLY A 115 27.66 36.73 -18.14
C GLY A 115 26.37 36.16 -17.55
N ASP A 116 26.41 35.76 -16.27
CA ASP A 116 25.25 35.18 -15.55
C ASP A 116 24.27 36.28 -15.15
N LEU A 117 23.04 36.20 -15.69
CA LEU A 117 21.94 37.10 -15.41
C LEU A 117 20.80 36.43 -14.66
N THR A 118 21.02 35.22 -14.13
CA THR A 118 19.98 34.42 -13.43
C THR A 118 19.30 35.20 -12.30
N ALA A 119 20.06 35.98 -11.52
CA ALA A 119 19.53 36.80 -10.44
C ALA A 119 18.69 38.01 -10.92
N SER A 120 18.78 38.36 -12.20
CA SER A 120 18.04 39.47 -12.80
C SER A 120 16.74 39.05 -13.46
N ILE A 121 16.42 37.74 -13.45
CA ILE A 121 15.16 37.20 -13.98
C ILE A 121 13.99 37.75 -13.16
N GLN A 122 13.02 38.35 -13.83
CA GLN A 122 11.74 38.74 -13.25
C GLN A 122 10.68 37.73 -13.64
N VAL A 123 9.85 37.35 -12.66
CA VAL A 123 8.76 36.39 -12.87
C VAL A 123 7.43 37.11 -12.56
N THR A 124 6.51 37.01 -13.47
CA THR A 124 5.13 37.48 -13.27
C THR A 124 4.18 36.31 -13.40
N ASP A 125 3.24 36.19 -12.44
CA ASP A 125 2.17 35.17 -12.49
C ASP A 125 0.87 35.84 -12.98
N THR A 126 0.26 35.22 -13.99
CA THR A 126 -1.06 35.63 -14.48
C THR A 126 -2.00 34.42 -14.42
N ALA A 127 -3.03 34.50 -13.56
CA ALA A 127 -4.02 33.44 -13.41
C ALA A 127 -5.24 33.69 -14.33
N SER A 128 -5.70 32.65 -14.98
CA SER A 128 -6.95 32.58 -15.73
C SER A 128 -7.67 31.29 -15.41
N GLY A 129 -8.63 31.33 -14.49
CA GLY A 129 -9.26 30.13 -13.92
C GLY A 129 -8.23 29.26 -13.20
N ASP A 130 -8.20 28.00 -13.54
CA ASP A 130 -7.27 27.00 -12.94
C ASP A 130 -5.89 26.96 -13.64
N VAL A 131 -5.59 27.96 -14.48
CA VAL A 131 -4.32 28.03 -15.21
C VAL A 131 -3.53 29.24 -14.77
N HIS A 132 -2.33 29.04 -14.26
CA HIS A 132 -1.33 30.03 -13.96
C HIS A 132 -0.29 30.04 -15.07
N THR A 133 0.03 31.22 -15.57
CA THR A 133 1.12 31.43 -16.54
C THR A 133 2.20 32.26 -15.88
N LEU A 134 3.33 31.61 -15.58
CA LEU A 134 4.53 32.27 -15.08
C LEU A 134 5.34 32.74 -16.27
N ALA A 135 5.44 34.06 -16.46
CA ALA A 135 6.28 34.65 -17.48
C ALA A 135 7.61 35.11 -16.85
N TYR A 136 8.71 34.58 -17.39
CA TYR A 136 10.07 34.92 -17.02
C TYR A 136 10.60 35.92 -18.04
N THR A 137 11.16 37.00 -17.56
CA THR A 137 11.76 38.02 -18.41
C THR A 137 13.13 38.40 -17.85
N VAL A 138 14.10 38.50 -18.72
CA VAL A 138 15.44 38.98 -18.39
C VAL A 138 15.89 39.98 -19.44
N THR A 139 16.58 41.05 -19.05
CA THR A 139 17.13 42.09 -19.95
C THR A 139 18.59 42.28 -19.59
N ASP A 140 19.45 42.33 -20.59
CA ASP A 140 20.85 42.64 -20.44
C ASP A 140 21.09 44.14 -20.22
N LYS A 141 22.35 44.59 -20.07
CA LYS A 141 22.72 46.01 -19.91
C LYS A 141 22.50 46.82 -21.18
N ALA A 142 22.53 46.18 -22.34
CA ALA A 142 22.34 46.84 -23.64
C ALA A 142 20.84 47.04 -23.96
N GLY A 143 19.92 46.36 -23.21
CA GLY A 143 18.49 46.44 -23.37
C GLY A 143 17.89 45.32 -24.22
N ASN A 144 18.66 44.29 -24.61
CA ASN A 144 18.12 43.15 -25.29
C ASN A 144 17.44 42.23 -24.27
N ALA A 145 16.25 41.74 -24.60
CA ALA A 145 15.43 40.96 -23.66
C ALA A 145 15.08 39.59 -24.20
N ALA A 146 15.03 38.62 -23.28
CA ALA A 146 14.52 37.29 -23.52
C ALA A 146 13.32 36.98 -22.61
N THR A 147 12.41 36.17 -23.11
CA THR A 147 11.21 35.72 -22.36
C THR A 147 11.00 34.23 -22.49
N ALA A 148 10.51 33.60 -21.43
CA ALA A 148 10.05 32.21 -21.42
C ALA A 148 8.76 32.13 -20.59
N THR A 149 7.97 31.10 -20.80
CA THR A 149 6.72 30.90 -20.04
C THR A 149 6.60 29.48 -19.50
N ARG A 150 6.11 29.35 -18.27
CA ARG A 150 5.68 28.10 -17.67
C ARG A 150 4.19 28.16 -17.45
N ARG A 151 3.49 27.13 -17.90
CA ARG A 151 2.05 26.97 -17.68
C ARG A 151 1.82 25.95 -16.57
N VAL A 152 1.17 26.38 -15.48
CA VAL A 152 0.79 25.53 -14.37
C VAL A 152 -0.73 25.41 -14.38
N THR A 153 -1.22 24.18 -14.58
CA THR A 153 -2.64 23.87 -14.55
C THR A 153 -2.98 23.23 -13.22
N VAL A 154 -3.86 23.86 -12.45
CA VAL A 154 -4.37 23.33 -11.18
C VAL A 154 -5.61 22.49 -11.48
N ARG A 155 -5.55 21.20 -11.19
CA ARG A 155 -6.67 20.27 -11.40
C ARG A 155 -6.83 19.37 -10.20
N ASP A 156 -8.02 18.85 -10.05
CA ASP A 156 -8.23 17.67 -9.25
C ASP A 156 -7.71 16.44 -10.04
N ILE A 157 -6.72 15.77 -9.50
CA ILE A 157 -6.09 14.57 -10.05
C ILE A 157 -6.14 13.39 -9.07
N VAL A 158 -6.83 13.57 -7.95
CA VAL A 158 -6.99 12.58 -6.90
C VAL A 158 -8.28 11.81 -7.14
N ALA A 159 -8.19 10.49 -7.16
CA ALA A 159 -9.39 9.66 -7.33
C ALA A 159 -10.12 9.48 -5.99
N PRO A 160 -11.44 9.35 -6.00
CA PRO A 160 -12.23 9.03 -4.82
C PRO A 160 -11.77 7.75 -4.13
N VAL A 161 -12.02 7.62 -2.83
CA VAL A 161 -11.74 6.41 -2.05
C VAL A 161 -13.05 5.71 -1.72
N ILE A 162 -13.22 4.46 -2.20
CA ILE A 162 -14.33 3.60 -1.81
C ILE A 162 -13.93 2.76 -0.61
N THR A 163 -14.69 2.86 0.48
CA THR A 163 -14.55 2.03 1.67
C THR A 163 -15.74 1.09 1.77
N LEU A 164 -15.48 -0.23 1.69
CA LEU A 164 -16.51 -1.24 1.89
C LEU A 164 -16.77 -1.44 3.38
N SER A 165 -18.03 -1.39 3.79
CA SER A 165 -18.46 -1.77 5.15
C SER A 165 -18.38 -3.29 5.31
N GLY A 166 -17.87 -3.76 6.45
CA GLY A 166 -17.71 -5.19 6.72
C GLY A 166 -16.59 -5.84 5.91
N GLN A 167 -16.65 -7.15 5.76
CA GLN A 167 -15.61 -7.96 5.12
C GLN A 167 -15.64 -7.81 3.59
N ARG A 168 -14.46 -7.89 2.96
CA ARG A 168 -14.36 -7.94 1.48
C ARG A 168 -14.76 -9.29 0.91
N GLU A 169 -14.64 -10.34 1.71
CA GLU A 169 -15.06 -11.69 1.37
C GLU A 169 -16.18 -12.09 2.32
N LEU A 170 -17.35 -12.42 1.77
CA LEU A 170 -18.52 -12.86 2.50
C LEU A 170 -18.85 -14.30 2.12
N PHE A 171 -19.41 -15.04 3.07
CA PHE A 171 -19.82 -16.42 2.90
C PHE A 171 -21.30 -16.53 3.17
N VAL A 172 -22.06 -17.11 2.26
CA VAL A 172 -23.52 -17.28 2.34
C VAL A 172 -23.85 -18.74 2.09
N PRO A 173 -24.56 -19.41 3.00
CA PRO A 173 -25.01 -20.78 2.75
C PRO A 173 -25.95 -20.84 1.55
N LEU A 174 -25.94 -21.95 0.83
CA LEU A 174 -26.84 -22.19 -0.31
C LEU A 174 -28.30 -21.99 0.11
N GLY A 175 -29.02 -21.14 -0.62
CA GLY A 175 -30.40 -20.75 -0.29
C GLY A 175 -30.52 -19.70 0.82
N GLY A 176 -29.40 -19.30 1.43
CA GLY A 176 -29.37 -18.25 2.46
C GLY A 176 -29.64 -16.86 1.89
N ALA A 177 -29.91 -15.87 2.74
CA ALA A 177 -30.13 -14.49 2.35
C ALA A 177 -28.80 -13.73 2.31
N TYR A 178 -28.44 -13.17 1.15
CA TYR A 178 -27.37 -12.20 1.05
C TYR A 178 -27.87 -10.80 1.42
N GLN A 179 -27.20 -10.15 2.36
CA GLN A 179 -27.40 -8.74 2.69
C GLN A 179 -26.13 -7.97 2.42
N GLU A 180 -26.25 -6.88 1.64
CA GLU A 180 -25.12 -5.98 1.39
C GLU A 180 -24.79 -5.18 2.65
N PRO A 181 -23.56 -5.30 3.21
CA PRO A 181 -23.17 -4.55 4.42
C PRO A 181 -23.03 -3.04 4.19
N GLY A 182 -22.95 -2.64 2.92
CA GLY A 182 -22.82 -1.24 2.51
C GLY A 182 -21.41 -0.84 2.13
N TYR A 183 -21.29 0.46 1.81
CA TYR A 183 -20.04 1.10 1.41
C TYR A 183 -20.18 2.61 1.59
N THR A 184 -19.03 3.32 1.58
CA THR A 184 -18.95 4.78 1.48
C THR A 184 -17.95 5.16 0.40
N ALA A 185 -18.10 6.35 -0.19
CA ALA A 185 -17.12 6.91 -1.11
C ALA A 185 -16.86 8.35 -0.75
N GLN A 186 -15.59 8.72 -0.60
CA GLN A 186 -15.16 10.05 -0.23
C GLN A 186 -14.09 10.54 -1.21
N ASP A 187 -14.21 11.79 -1.58
CA ASP A 187 -13.25 12.48 -2.42
C ASP A 187 -12.78 13.75 -1.72
N ASP A 188 -11.54 14.14 -1.93
CA ASP A 188 -10.94 15.29 -1.25
C ASP A 188 -11.44 16.63 -1.79
N ALA A 189 -11.89 16.66 -3.04
CA ALA A 189 -12.45 17.85 -3.69
C ALA A 189 -13.98 17.88 -3.71
N ASP A 190 -14.60 16.75 -3.99
CA ASP A 190 -16.05 16.63 -4.19
C ASP A 190 -16.80 16.15 -2.94
N GLY A 191 -16.07 15.73 -1.89
CA GLY A 191 -16.66 15.29 -0.63
C GLY A 191 -17.31 13.92 -0.72
N ASP A 192 -18.51 13.78 -0.17
CA ASP A 192 -19.23 12.51 -0.14
C ASP A 192 -19.84 12.16 -1.51
N LEU A 193 -19.33 11.09 -2.12
CA LEU A 193 -19.77 10.53 -3.38
C LEU A 193 -20.50 9.17 -3.21
N THR A 194 -20.86 8.79 -1.99
CA THR A 194 -21.49 7.49 -1.68
C THR A 194 -22.73 7.23 -2.54
N ALA A 195 -23.56 8.23 -2.77
CA ALA A 195 -24.76 8.12 -3.60
C ALA A 195 -24.47 7.96 -5.10
N SER A 196 -23.26 8.31 -5.55
CA SER A 196 -22.81 8.22 -6.95
C SER A 196 -22.13 6.89 -7.25
N VAL A 197 -21.93 6.02 -6.25
CA VAL A 197 -21.33 4.69 -6.46
C VAL A 197 -22.29 3.83 -7.28
N THR A 198 -21.77 3.28 -8.36
CA THR A 198 -22.47 2.26 -9.15
C THR A 198 -22.00 0.87 -8.75
N ARG A 199 -22.94 -0.08 -8.66
CA ARG A 199 -22.63 -1.47 -8.32
C ARG A 199 -22.96 -2.37 -9.51
N ALA A 200 -21.99 -3.17 -9.93
CA ALA A 200 -22.13 -4.23 -10.93
C ALA A 200 -21.98 -5.62 -10.30
N GLY A 201 -22.59 -6.62 -10.90
CA GLY A 201 -22.64 -7.98 -10.38
C GLY A 201 -23.87 -8.28 -9.53
N THR A 202 -24.22 -9.56 -9.44
CA THR A 202 -25.33 -10.08 -8.64
C THR A 202 -24.90 -11.35 -7.92
N VAL A 203 -25.42 -11.58 -6.72
CA VAL A 203 -25.20 -12.81 -5.96
C VAL A 203 -26.42 -13.72 -6.17
N ASN A 204 -26.18 -14.90 -6.76
CA ASN A 204 -27.21 -15.93 -6.87
C ASN A 204 -27.02 -16.95 -5.74
N THR A 205 -27.77 -16.79 -4.67
CA THR A 205 -27.67 -17.69 -3.49
C THR A 205 -28.31 -19.07 -3.74
N ALA A 206 -29.00 -19.29 -4.85
CA ALA A 206 -29.54 -20.60 -5.21
C ALA A 206 -28.52 -21.51 -5.95
N SER A 207 -27.30 -21.03 -6.20
CA SER A 207 -26.24 -21.81 -6.85
C SER A 207 -24.91 -21.60 -6.15
N PRO A 208 -24.19 -22.67 -5.78
CA PRO A 208 -22.84 -22.54 -5.24
C PRO A 208 -21.90 -21.86 -6.22
N GLY A 209 -20.98 -21.04 -5.71
CA GLY A 209 -20.00 -20.34 -6.52
C GLY A 209 -19.48 -19.06 -5.87
N VAL A 210 -18.48 -18.45 -6.50
CA VAL A 210 -17.93 -17.17 -6.07
C VAL A 210 -18.48 -16.07 -6.97
N TYR A 211 -19.18 -15.13 -6.36
CA TYR A 211 -19.80 -13.98 -7.02
C TYR A 211 -19.02 -12.72 -6.69
N THR A 212 -18.66 -11.95 -7.72
CA THR A 212 -17.93 -10.69 -7.55
C THR A 212 -18.88 -9.52 -7.74
N LEU A 213 -18.95 -8.64 -6.75
CA LEU A 213 -19.60 -7.34 -6.83
C LEU A 213 -18.51 -6.29 -7.02
N THR A 214 -18.70 -5.42 -8.02
CA THR A 214 -17.79 -4.31 -8.33
C THR A 214 -18.50 -3.00 -8.06
N TYR A 215 -17.85 -2.15 -7.28
CA TYR A 215 -18.30 -0.79 -6.93
C TYR A 215 -17.40 0.18 -7.65
N THR A 216 -17.98 1.13 -8.38
CA THR A 216 -17.22 2.16 -9.12
C THR A 216 -17.82 3.53 -8.85
N VAL A 217 -16.97 4.54 -8.76
CA VAL A 217 -17.36 5.93 -8.61
C VAL A 217 -16.35 6.83 -9.35
N SER A 218 -16.85 7.92 -9.90
CA SER A 218 -16.01 8.98 -10.50
C SER A 218 -16.35 10.30 -9.82
N ASP A 219 -15.33 11.15 -9.63
CA ASP A 219 -15.50 12.54 -9.24
C ASP A 219 -15.93 13.41 -10.43
N LYS A 220 -16.11 14.71 -10.19
CA LYS A 220 -16.45 15.70 -11.25
C LYS A 220 -15.28 15.97 -12.20
N ALA A 221 -14.04 15.76 -11.76
CA ALA A 221 -12.85 15.90 -12.60
C ALA A 221 -12.64 14.71 -13.56
N GLY A 222 -13.34 13.59 -13.30
CA GLY A 222 -13.26 12.36 -14.10
C GLY A 222 -12.28 11.33 -13.55
N ASN A 223 -11.69 11.53 -12.35
CA ASN A 223 -10.88 10.50 -11.71
C ASN A 223 -11.81 9.40 -11.19
N THR A 224 -11.40 8.16 -11.34
CA THR A 224 -12.26 6.99 -11.08
C THR A 224 -11.63 6.04 -10.08
N ALA A 225 -12.43 5.54 -9.14
CA ALA A 225 -12.06 4.49 -8.22
C ALA A 225 -12.95 3.26 -8.38
N ALA A 226 -12.39 2.09 -8.06
CA ALA A 226 -13.12 0.83 -8.04
C ALA A 226 -12.73 0.00 -6.81
N ALA A 227 -13.72 -0.71 -6.26
CA ALA A 227 -13.53 -1.70 -5.19
C ALA A 227 -14.33 -2.95 -5.52
N THR A 228 -13.91 -4.10 -5.01
CA THR A 228 -14.61 -5.37 -5.22
C THR A 228 -14.88 -6.08 -3.90
N ARG A 229 -16.04 -6.75 -3.85
CA ARG A 229 -16.43 -7.69 -2.80
C ARG A 229 -16.68 -9.05 -3.44
N GLN A 230 -16.13 -10.09 -2.84
CA GLN A 230 -16.44 -11.47 -3.22
C GLN A 230 -17.47 -12.05 -2.26
N VAL A 231 -18.44 -12.77 -2.83
CA VAL A 231 -19.45 -13.50 -2.06
C VAL A 231 -19.41 -14.96 -2.48
N SER A 232 -18.96 -15.82 -1.58
CA SER A 232 -18.91 -17.26 -1.79
C SER A 232 -20.21 -17.88 -1.32
N VAL A 233 -21.03 -18.37 -2.24
CA VAL A 233 -22.19 -19.20 -1.93
C VAL A 233 -21.70 -20.63 -1.83
N TYR A 234 -21.79 -21.22 -0.64
CA TYR A 234 -21.32 -22.56 -0.35
C TYR A 234 -22.44 -23.50 0.03
N GLU A 235 -22.28 -24.75 -0.33
CA GLU A 235 -23.11 -25.83 0.16
C GLU A 235 -22.35 -26.54 1.29
N ASN A 236 -22.85 -26.45 2.52
CA ASN A 236 -22.39 -27.30 3.59
C ASN A 236 -23.00 -28.71 3.37
N SER A 237 -22.46 -29.38 2.36
CA SER A 237 -23.04 -30.64 1.89
C SER A 237 -22.82 -31.73 2.93
N SER A 238 -23.89 -32.36 3.38
CA SER A 238 -23.86 -33.59 4.21
C SER A 238 -23.12 -34.76 3.54
N GLY A 239 -22.65 -34.58 2.29
CA GLY A 239 -21.89 -35.57 1.52
C GLY A 239 -20.39 -35.28 1.36
N GLY A 240 -19.90 -34.14 1.85
CA GLY A 240 -18.47 -33.81 1.84
C GLY A 240 -17.66 -34.61 2.86
N SER A 241 -16.34 -34.65 2.71
CA SER A 241 -15.45 -35.28 3.71
C SER A 241 -15.57 -34.55 5.05
N PRO A 242 -15.92 -35.23 6.15
CA PRO A 242 -16.22 -34.55 7.39
C PRO A 242 -14.98 -33.97 8.05
N VAL A 243 -15.12 -32.73 8.54
CA VAL A 243 -14.17 -32.04 9.41
C VAL A 243 -14.88 -31.71 10.72
N TYR A 244 -14.35 -32.25 11.80
CA TYR A 244 -14.80 -31.97 13.15
C TYR A 244 -13.81 -30.98 13.79
N LEU A 245 -14.20 -29.70 13.85
CA LEU A 245 -13.44 -28.70 14.58
C LEU A 245 -13.64 -28.93 16.07
N THR A 246 -12.58 -29.19 16.82
CA THR A 246 -12.66 -29.46 18.25
C THR A 246 -11.80 -28.52 19.05
N PHE A 247 -12.33 -28.06 20.20
CA PHE A 247 -11.66 -27.11 21.09
C PHE A 247 -11.58 -27.70 22.49
N ASP A 248 -10.34 -27.79 23.03
CA ASP A 248 -10.06 -28.32 24.36
C ASP A 248 -9.79 -27.18 25.38
N ASP A 249 -9.92 -27.47 26.66
CA ASP A 249 -9.57 -26.64 27.81
C ASP A 249 -10.41 -25.38 28.05
N GLY A 250 -11.43 -25.14 27.24
CA GLY A 250 -12.41 -24.09 27.47
C GLY A 250 -13.47 -24.44 28.55
N PRO A 251 -14.41 -23.54 28.80
CA PRO A 251 -14.56 -22.21 28.22
C PRO A 251 -13.66 -21.15 28.86
N SER A 252 -13.26 -20.16 28.06
CA SER A 252 -12.56 -18.98 28.55
C SER A 252 -13.27 -17.68 28.18
N ASP A 253 -13.22 -16.66 29.05
CA ASP A 253 -13.91 -15.39 28.83
C ASP A 253 -13.36 -14.58 27.64
N ARG A 254 -12.15 -14.88 27.17
CA ARG A 254 -11.46 -14.11 26.14
C ARG A 254 -11.50 -14.76 24.76
N VAL A 255 -11.39 -16.06 24.67
CA VAL A 255 -11.20 -16.78 23.41
C VAL A 255 -12.48 -17.47 22.97
N THR A 256 -13.17 -18.17 23.89
CA THR A 256 -14.41 -18.90 23.57
C THR A 256 -15.48 -18.02 22.93
N PRO A 257 -15.77 -16.78 23.40
CA PRO A 257 -16.76 -15.93 22.73
C PRO A 257 -16.41 -15.65 21.26
N ARG A 258 -15.13 -15.39 20.95
CA ARG A 258 -14.68 -15.13 19.58
C ARG A 258 -14.80 -16.36 18.69
N VAL A 259 -14.49 -17.53 19.23
CA VAL A 259 -14.70 -18.82 18.53
C VAL A 259 -16.17 -19.01 18.19
N LEU A 260 -17.07 -18.83 19.17
CA LEU A 260 -18.51 -18.95 18.97
C LEU A 260 -19.06 -17.92 17.97
N ASP A 261 -18.60 -16.67 18.05
CA ASP A 261 -18.99 -15.62 17.08
C ASP A 261 -18.61 -16.02 15.65
N THR A 262 -17.38 -16.53 15.46
CA THR A 262 -16.91 -17.01 14.17
C THR A 262 -17.74 -18.21 13.68
N LEU A 263 -17.97 -19.24 14.51
CA LEU A 263 -18.75 -20.40 14.12
C LEU A 263 -20.18 -20.00 13.70
N LYS A 264 -20.77 -19.06 14.40
CA LYS A 264 -22.09 -18.50 14.09
C LYS A 264 -22.10 -17.73 12.78
N GLU A 265 -21.07 -16.90 12.53
CA GLU A 265 -20.93 -16.12 11.28
C GLU A 265 -20.94 -17.04 10.05
N TYR A 266 -20.30 -18.21 10.14
CA TYR A 266 -20.21 -19.17 9.04
C TYR A 266 -21.31 -20.24 9.05
N ASP A 267 -22.24 -20.22 10.00
CA ASP A 267 -23.30 -21.22 10.20
C ASP A 267 -22.74 -22.66 10.26
N VAL A 268 -21.68 -22.84 11.04
CA VAL A 268 -21.03 -24.14 11.24
C VAL A 268 -20.97 -24.51 12.71
N HIS A 269 -20.98 -25.82 12.99
CA HIS A 269 -21.01 -26.33 14.35
C HIS A 269 -19.72 -27.07 14.69
N ALA A 270 -19.30 -26.99 15.95
CA ALA A 270 -18.07 -27.56 16.47
C ALA A 270 -18.31 -28.40 17.73
N THR A 271 -17.23 -28.98 18.25
CA THR A 271 -17.27 -29.73 19.53
C THR A 271 -16.30 -29.11 20.51
N PHE A 272 -16.77 -28.85 21.71
CA PHE A 272 -16.00 -28.27 22.81
C PHE A 272 -15.79 -29.34 23.90
N PHE A 273 -14.54 -29.74 24.09
CA PHE A 273 -14.12 -30.62 25.20
C PHE A 273 -13.77 -29.73 26.38
N ILE A 274 -14.77 -29.48 27.22
CA ILE A 274 -14.69 -28.48 28.29
C ILE A 274 -14.07 -29.03 29.56
N VAL A 275 -13.50 -28.10 30.34
CA VAL A 275 -13.09 -28.35 31.72
C VAL A 275 -14.10 -27.72 32.70
N ASN A 276 -13.78 -27.74 34.01
CA ASN A 276 -14.63 -27.06 35.00
C ASN A 276 -14.75 -25.54 34.72
N TYR A 277 -15.89 -24.98 35.05
CA TYR A 277 -16.24 -23.59 34.69
C TYR A 277 -16.83 -22.80 35.88
N GLY A 278 -16.68 -21.48 35.85
CA GLY A 278 -17.33 -20.51 36.72
C GLY A 278 -18.67 -20.00 36.15
N GLU A 279 -19.23 -18.95 36.70
CA GLU A 279 -20.49 -18.36 36.25
C GLU A 279 -20.42 -17.78 34.84
N SER A 280 -19.32 -17.11 34.46
CA SER A 280 -19.10 -16.64 33.10
C SER A 280 -19.02 -17.81 32.09
N GLY A 281 -18.33 -18.89 32.47
CA GLY A 281 -18.25 -20.09 31.65
C GLY A 281 -19.59 -20.79 31.51
N LYS A 282 -20.49 -20.70 32.53
CA LYS A 282 -21.83 -21.23 32.45
C LYS A 282 -22.68 -20.58 31.34
N ALA A 283 -22.55 -19.25 31.18
CA ALA A 283 -23.23 -18.53 30.08
C ALA A 283 -22.68 -18.97 28.70
N LEU A 284 -21.36 -19.21 28.57
CA LEU A 284 -20.74 -19.68 27.33
C LEU A 284 -21.16 -21.11 26.97
N ILE A 285 -21.25 -22.00 27.95
CA ILE A 285 -21.76 -23.39 27.73
C ILE A 285 -23.24 -23.37 27.31
N ARG A 286 -24.05 -22.50 27.92
CA ARG A 286 -25.45 -22.33 27.48
C ARG A 286 -25.48 -21.92 26.01
N ARG A 287 -24.65 -20.94 25.64
CA ARG A 287 -24.51 -20.48 24.25
C ARG A 287 -24.08 -21.62 23.31
N MET A 288 -23.08 -22.44 23.69
CA MET A 288 -22.67 -23.60 22.92
C MET A 288 -23.81 -24.54 22.60
N ILE A 289 -24.62 -24.85 23.63
CA ILE A 289 -25.79 -25.76 23.51
C ILE A 289 -26.85 -25.15 22.60
N ASP A 290 -27.22 -23.89 22.87
CA ASP A 290 -28.30 -23.19 22.16
C ASP A 290 -27.95 -22.93 20.67
N GLU A 291 -26.66 -22.77 20.35
CA GLU A 291 -26.16 -22.63 18.99
C GLU A 291 -25.85 -23.96 18.30
N GLY A 292 -26.20 -25.12 18.90
CA GLY A 292 -26.13 -26.45 18.28
C GLY A 292 -24.73 -27.10 18.27
N HIS A 293 -23.80 -26.60 19.05
CA HIS A 293 -22.49 -27.24 19.24
C HIS A 293 -22.55 -28.43 20.18
N THR A 294 -21.65 -29.37 20.04
CA THR A 294 -21.52 -30.47 21.00
C THR A 294 -20.64 -30.05 22.17
N VAL A 295 -21.15 -30.16 23.36
CA VAL A 295 -20.42 -30.02 24.61
C VAL A 295 -19.97 -31.40 25.09
N ALA A 296 -18.68 -31.61 25.14
CA ALA A 296 -18.03 -32.86 25.51
C ALA A 296 -17.17 -32.67 26.76
N ILE A 297 -16.76 -33.75 27.38
CA ILE A 297 -16.04 -33.73 28.65
C ILE A 297 -14.54 -33.87 28.42
N HIS A 298 -13.74 -32.88 28.84
CA HIS A 298 -12.28 -33.02 28.97
C HIS A 298 -11.87 -33.41 30.40
N GLY A 299 -12.69 -33.06 31.36
CA GLY A 299 -12.53 -33.40 32.77
C GLY A 299 -12.85 -32.23 33.68
N TYR A 300 -13.23 -32.53 34.92
CA TYR A 300 -13.45 -31.48 35.93
C TYR A 300 -12.11 -30.78 36.29
N SER A 301 -11.01 -31.52 36.27
CA SER A 301 -9.64 -31.02 36.46
C SER A 301 -8.76 -31.57 35.36
N HIS A 302 -7.73 -30.78 34.99
CA HIS A 302 -6.69 -31.18 34.05
C HIS A 302 -5.34 -31.46 34.77
N ASP A 303 -5.36 -31.63 36.11
CA ASP A 303 -4.19 -31.97 36.88
C ASP A 303 -3.86 -33.47 36.74
N TYR A 304 -2.84 -33.81 35.96
CA TYR A 304 -2.42 -35.17 35.66
C TYR A 304 -2.12 -36.02 36.91
N ALA A 305 -1.49 -35.42 37.93
CA ALA A 305 -1.19 -36.13 39.16
C ALA A 305 -2.46 -36.51 39.94
N ALA A 306 -3.48 -35.67 39.89
CA ALA A 306 -4.74 -35.92 40.54
C ALA A 306 -5.62 -36.94 39.78
N ILE A 307 -5.70 -36.79 38.44
CA ILE A 307 -6.64 -37.57 37.62
C ILE A 307 -6.07 -38.94 37.21
N TYR A 308 -4.78 -39.07 36.99
CA TYR A 308 -4.17 -40.33 36.55
C TYR A 308 -3.57 -41.16 37.68
N LYS A 309 -3.79 -40.80 38.94
CA LYS A 309 -3.31 -41.61 40.08
C LYS A 309 -4.00 -42.96 40.21
N SER A 310 -5.23 -43.08 39.71
CA SER A 310 -6.00 -44.36 39.66
C SER A 310 -7.15 -44.25 38.67
N ASP A 311 -7.65 -45.41 38.23
CA ASP A 311 -8.82 -45.51 37.34
C ASP A 311 -10.05 -44.83 37.96
N GLU A 312 -10.26 -45.00 39.27
CA GLU A 312 -11.38 -44.38 39.99
C GLU A 312 -11.24 -42.86 40.05
N ALA A 313 -10.04 -42.36 40.28
CA ALA A 313 -9.84 -40.90 40.32
C ALA A 313 -10.16 -40.25 38.98
N PHE A 314 -9.80 -40.91 37.87
CA PHE A 314 -10.16 -40.45 36.54
C PHE A 314 -11.67 -40.46 36.31
N MET A 315 -12.33 -41.57 36.62
CA MET A 315 -13.78 -41.69 36.44
C MET A 315 -14.55 -40.66 37.29
N GLN A 316 -14.14 -40.44 38.52
CA GLN A 316 -14.72 -39.38 39.35
C GLN A 316 -14.54 -37.98 38.76
N ASN A 317 -13.40 -37.72 38.11
CA ASN A 317 -13.18 -36.47 37.40
C ASN A 317 -14.16 -36.28 36.22
N ILE A 318 -14.44 -37.33 35.46
CA ILE A 318 -15.43 -37.33 34.36
C ILE A 318 -16.87 -37.20 34.91
N TYR A 319 -17.24 -38.03 35.90
CA TYR A 319 -18.60 -37.99 36.48
C TYR A 319 -18.95 -36.64 37.08
N ARG A 320 -18.01 -36.02 37.78
CA ARG A 320 -18.23 -34.70 38.40
C ARG A 320 -18.59 -33.64 37.39
N LEU A 321 -17.96 -33.62 36.21
CA LEU A 321 -18.27 -32.66 35.15
C LEU A 321 -19.58 -33.05 34.43
N ARG A 322 -19.78 -34.32 34.12
CA ARG A 322 -21.03 -34.83 33.55
C ARG A 322 -22.25 -34.43 34.41
N ASP A 323 -22.19 -34.72 35.72
CA ASP A 323 -23.29 -34.46 36.64
C ASP A 323 -23.58 -32.99 36.83
N ARG A 324 -22.51 -32.16 36.73
CA ARG A 324 -22.64 -30.71 36.73
C ARG A 324 -23.32 -30.21 35.45
N LEU A 325 -22.96 -30.71 34.26
CA LEU A 325 -23.61 -30.37 32.99
C LEU A 325 -25.10 -30.77 33.01
N ARG A 326 -25.43 -31.95 33.58
CA ARG A 326 -26.78 -32.38 33.77
C ARG A 326 -27.54 -31.45 34.71
N SER A 327 -26.98 -31.11 35.86
CA SER A 327 -27.58 -30.22 36.85
C SER A 327 -27.80 -28.81 36.35
N ASP A 328 -26.81 -28.22 35.68
CA ASP A 328 -26.84 -26.83 35.25
C ASP A 328 -27.66 -26.60 33.98
N PHE A 329 -27.71 -27.59 33.08
CA PHE A 329 -28.25 -27.42 31.71
C PHE A 329 -29.26 -28.50 31.29
N GLY A 330 -29.41 -29.59 32.05
CA GLY A 330 -30.15 -30.78 31.60
C GLY A 330 -29.43 -31.51 30.44
N TYR A 331 -28.12 -31.29 30.27
CA TYR A 331 -27.37 -31.78 29.14
C TYR A 331 -26.65 -33.09 29.45
N GLU A 332 -26.91 -34.13 28.62
CA GLU A 332 -26.33 -35.47 28.78
C GLU A 332 -25.04 -35.59 27.91
N ALA A 333 -23.88 -35.35 28.52
CA ALA A 333 -22.60 -35.49 27.85
C ALA A 333 -22.11 -36.94 27.89
N ALA A 334 -22.01 -37.59 26.74
CA ALA A 334 -21.52 -38.95 26.56
C ALA A 334 -20.19 -39.05 25.77
N ILE A 335 -19.64 -37.91 25.35
CA ILE A 335 -18.39 -37.82 24.56
C ILE A 335 -17.31 -37.24 25.45
N ILE A 336 -16.14 -37.87 25.44
CA ILE A 336 -14.98 -37.42 26.22
C ILE A 336 -13.72 -37.33 25.38
N ARG A 337 -12.74 -36.57 25.84
CA ARG A 337 -11.34 -36.61 25.39
C ARG A 337 -10.44 -36.70 26.62
N PHE A 338 -9.50 -37.65 26.57
CA PHE A 338 -8.53 -37.77 27.64
C PHE A 338 -7.59 -36.55 27.66
N PRO A 339 -7.33 -35.92 28.83
CA PRO A 339 -6.25 -34.94 28.96
C PRO A 339 -4.92 -35.47 28.43
N GLY A 340 -4.41 -34.78 27.35
CA GLY A 340 -3.21 -35.20 26.61
C GLY A 340 -3.43 -36.33 25.59
N GLY A 341 -4.68 -36.78 25.37
CA GLY A 341 -5.05 -37.86 24.46
C GLY A 341 -4.81 -39.27 25.02
N SER A 342 -5.37 -40.28 24.33
CA SER A 342 -5.22 -41.67 24.76
C SER A 342 -3.78 -42.21 24.60
N SER A 343 -2.95 -41.54 23.80
CA SER A 343 -1.54 -41.85 23.59
C SER A 343 -0.57 -41.16 24.54
N ASN A 344 -1.06 -40.40 25.53
CA ASN A 344 -0.17 -39.70 26.43
C ASN A 344 0.68 -40.67 27.25
N THR A 345 1.95 -40.34 27.40
CA THR A 345 2.91 -41.16 28.16
C THR A 345 3.14 -40.63 29.59
N VAL A 346 2.58 -39.44 29.91
CA VAL A 346 2.74 -38.81 31.23
C VAL A 346 1.96 -39.60 32.27
N SER A 347 0.78 -40.09 31.93
CA SER A 347 -0.10 -40.85 32.83
C SER A 347 0.55 -42.05 33.48
N ARG A 348 1.45 -42.75 32.77
CA ARG A 348 2.18 -43.93 33.30
C ARG A 348 3.10 -43.63 34.48
N GLN A 349 3.51 -42.37 34.66
CA GLN A 349 4.30 -41.94 35.80
C GLN A 349 3.50 -42.02 37.12
N TYR A 350 2.18 -41.92 37.02
CA TYR A 350 1.26 -42.01 38.17
C TYR A 350 0.68 -43.41 38.35
N SER A 351 0.38 -44.11 37.24
CA SER A 351 -0.14 -45.49 37.27
C SER A 351 0.16 -46.18 35.96
N VAL A 352 1.04 -47.18 36.02
CA VAL A 352 1.43 -47.98 34.83
C VAL A 352 0.20 -48.71 34.25
N GLY A 353 0.07 -48.66 32.91
CA GLY A 353 -1.02 -49.31 32.19
C GLY A 353 -2.38 -48.64 32.33
N ILE A 354 -2.43 -47.46 32.93
CA ILE A 354 -3.71 -46.76 33.23
C ILE A 354 -4.51 -46.45 31.98
N MET A 355 -3.85 -45.99 30.89
CA MET A 355 -4.57 -45.60 29.67
C MET A 355 -5.28 -46.78 29.02
N SER A 356 -4.70 -47.99 28.99
CA SER A 356 -5.38 -49.19 28.50
C SER A 356 -6.62 -49.52 29.33
N ARG A 357 -6.53 -49.45 30.65
CA ARG A 357 -7.66 -49.70 31.54
C ARG A 357 -8.76 -48.69 31.39
N LEU A 358 -8.36 -47.40 31.35
CA LEU A 358 -9.33 -46.29 31.18
C LEU A 358 -10.03 -46.30 29.82
N ALA A 359 -9.33 -46.60 28.74
CA ALA A 359 -9.93 -46.72 27.41
C ALA A 359 -11.04 -47.82 27.36
N GLN A 360 -10.84 -48.93 28.07
CA GLN A 360 -11.84 -49.95 28.19
C GLN A 360 -12.98 -49.55 29.14
N ARG A 361 -12.65 -48.97 30.28
CA ARG A 361 -13.64 -48.60 31.31
C ARG A 361 -14.60 -47.50 30.84
N VAL A 362 -14.12 -46.43 30.22
CA VAL A 362 -15.01 -45.35 29.74
C VAL A 362 -16.00 -45.85 28.72
N GLN A 363 -15.59 -46.78 27.82
CA GLN A 363 -16.49 -47.38 26.83
C GLN A 363 -17.52 -48.33 27.51
N ALA A 364 -17.10 -49.13 28.48
CA ALA A 364 -17.98 -50.03 29.27
C ALA A 364 -19.03 -49.24 30.04
N GLU A 365 -18.76 -47.97 30.41
CA GLU A 365 -19.66 -47.09 31.12
C GLU A 365 -20.46 -46.14 30.18
N GLY A 366 -20.44 -46.40 28.87
CA GLY A 366 -21.24 -45.73 27.85
C GLY A 366 -20.69 -44.41 27.34
N PHE A 367 -19.42 -44.07 27.64
CA PHE A 367 -18.76 -42.95 27.02
C PHE A 367 -18.05 -43.35 25.73
N THR A 368 -18.05 -42.43 24.76
CA THR A 368 -17.20 -42.52 23.55
C THR A 368 -16.05 -41.53 23.68
N TYR A 369 -14.82 -42.00 23.55
CA TYR A 369 -13.68 -41.06 23.55
C TYR A 369 -13.18 -40.78 22.16
N PHE A 370 -12.65 -39.56 21.97
CA PHE A 370 -12.08 -39.07 20.71
C PHE A 370 -10.69 -38.50 20.94
N ASP A 371 -9.75 -38.96 20.16
CA ASP A 371 -8.49 -38.25 19.93
C ASP A 371 -8.63 -37.34 18.70
N TRP A 372 -7.56 -37.09 18.01
CA TRP A 372 -7.49 -36.27 16.79
C TRP A 372 -6.55 -36.89 15.75
N ASN A 373 -6.69 -36.50 14.50
CA ASN A 373 -5.76 -36.89 13.44
C ASN A 373 -5.27 -35.68 12.64
N VAL A 374 -5.67 -34.47 13.04
CA VAL A 374 -5.19 -33.17 12.55
C VAL A 374 -4.87 -32.30 13.77
N SER A 375 -3.61 -31.87 13.89
CA SER A 375 -3.19 -30.99 14.99
C SER A 375 -2.96 -29.57 14.47
N SER A 376 -3.53 -28.58 15.14
CA SER A 376 -3.26 -27.16 14.88
C SER A 376 -1.87 -26.72 15.33
N GLY A 377 -1.24 -27.45 16.26
CA GLY A 377 0.04 -27.08 16.86
C GLY A 377 -0.05 -25.93 17.88
N ASP A 378 -1.26 -25.50 18.25
CA ASP A 378 -1.47 -24.40 19.19
C ASP A 378 -1.16 -24.73 20.65
N ALA A 379 -1.02 -26.03 20.99
CA ALA A 379 -0.61 -26.51 22.31
C ALA A 379 0.92 -26.50 22.52
N ALA A 380 1.74 -26.23 21.49
CA ALA A 380 3.21 -26.23 21.61
C ALA A 380 3.70 -25.18 22.63
N GLY A 381 4.85 -25.46 23.25
CA GLY A 381 5.42 -24.57 24.29
C GLY A 381 5.73 -23.15 23.80
N THR A 382 5.95 -22.93 22.49
CA THR A 382 6.01 -21.63 21.87
C THR A 382 4.68 -21.34 21.19
N PRO A 383 4.01 -20.18 21.45
CA PRO A 383 2.76 -19.87 20.81
C PRO A 383 2.88 -19.84 19.29
N ALA A 384 2.07 -20.66 18.61
CA ALA A 384 2.00 -20.66 17.15
C ALA A 384 1.27 -19.39 16.66
N SER A 385 1.75 -18.81 15.54
CA SER A 385 1.02 -17.72 14.88
C SER A 385 -0.27 -18.25 14.21
N SER A 386 -1.22 -17.35 13.93
CA SER A 386 -2.45 -17.73 13.21
C SER A 386 -2.17 -18.36 11.86
N GLY A 387 -1.18 -17.85 11.12
CA GLY A 387 -0.74 -18.44 9.85
C GLY A 387 -0.14 -19.85 9.99
N GLN A 388 0.61 -20.12 11.05
CA GLN A 388 1.12 -21.47 11.34
C GLN A 388 -0.02 -22.44 11.68
N ILE A 389 -0.98 -22.02 12.52
CA ILE A 389 -2.18 -22.80 12.87
C ILE A 389 -2.97 -23.13 11.61
N TYR A 390 -3.23 -22.14 10.76
CA TYR A 390 -3.91 -22.33 9.48
C TYR A 390 -3.17 -23.36 8.61
N ASN A 391 -1.87 -23.21 8.40
CA ASN A 391 -1.09 -24.11 7.57
C ASN A 391 -1.04 -25.54 8.13
N ASN A 392 -0.90 -25.68 9.45
CA ASN A 392 -0.88 -27.00 10.11
C ASN A 392 -2.21 -27.75 9.90
N VAL A 393 -3.33 -27.06 10.05
CA VAL A 393 -4.64 -27.66 9.86
C VAL A 393 -4.88 -27.99 8.38
N THR A 394 -4.79 -26.99 7.50
CA THR A 394 -5.19 -27.16 6.09
C THR A 394 -4.33 -28.15 5.32
N SER A 395 -3.03 -28.20 5.60
CA SER A 395 -2.11 -29.17 4.96
C SER A 395 -2.34 -30.61 5.43
N ALA A 396 -2.93 -30.82 6.60
CA ALA A 396 -3.18 -32.13 7.18
C ALA A 396 -4.57 -32.72 6.86
N LEU A 397 -5.51 -31.88 6.36
CA LEU A 397 -6.85 -32.37 5.97
C LEU A 397 -6.78 -33.33 4.78
N ARG A 398 -7.65 -34.34 4.77
CA ARG A 398 -7.74 -35.38 3.73
C ARG A 398 -9.21 -35.66 3.39
N HIS A 399 -9.48 -35.91 2.10
CA HIS A 399 -10.81 -36.23 1.60
C HIS A 399 -11.20 -37.71 1.79
N ASP A 400 -10.25 -38.57 2.05
CA ASP A 400 -10.46 -40.03 2.17
C ASP A 400 -10.74 -40.50 3.60
N ARG A 401 -10.89 -39.58 4.54
CA ARG A 401 -11.13 -39.88 5.96
C ARG A 401 -11.91 -38.80 6.68
N SER A 402 -12.40 -39.13 7.86
CA SER A 402 -12.84 -38.14 8.85
C SER A 402 -11.65 -37.38 9.42
N ASN A 403 -11.77 -36.06 9.51
CA ASN A 403 -10.73 -35.16 10.01
C ASN A 403 -11.18 -34.59 11.36
N VAL A 404 -10.56 -35.06 12.45
CA VAL A 404 -10.79 -34.51 13.80
C VAL A 404 -9.65 -33.57 14.11
N VAL A 405 -9.95 -32.26 14.18
CA VAL A 405 -8.96 -31.19 14.34
C VAL A 405 -8.86 -30.79 15.80
N LEU A 406 -7.65 -30.96 16.39
CA LEU A 406 -7.34 -30.48 17.73
C LEU A 406 -6.96 -29.01 17.70
N MET A 407 -7.71 -28.22 18.44
CA MET A 407 -7.45 -26.81 18.77
C MET A 407 -7.78 -26.58 20.25
N HIS A 408 -7.47 -25.39 20.76
CA HIS A 408 -7.80 -25.02 22.13
C HIS A 408 -8.42 -23.62 22.16
N ASP A 409 -9.39 -23.42 23.07
CA ASP A 409 -10.06 -22.13 23.33
C ASP A 409 -9.81 -21.59 24.75
N ALA A 410 -8.78 -22.13 25.41
CA ALA A 410 -8.28 -21.58 26.67
C ALA A 410 -7.81 -20.12 26.53
N GLY A 411 -7.77 -19.36 27.63
CA GLY A 411 -7.57 -17.91 27.63
C GLY A 411 -6.30 -17.37 26.97
N ALA A 412 -5.29 -18.22 26.76
CA ALA A 412 -4.04 -17.86 26.08
C ALA A 412 -4.04 -18.15 24.56
N LYS A 413 -5.12 -18.72 24.01
CA LYS A 413 -5.21 -19.23 22.63
C LYS A 413 -5.83 -18.23 21.64
N GLY A 414 -5.54 -16.94 21.77
CA GLY A 414 -6.08 -15.88 20.90
C GLY A 414 -5.75 -16.10 19.43
N THR A 415 -4.56 -16.62 19.10
CA THR A 415 -4.12 -16.90 17.72
C THR A 415 -4.92 -18.04 17.07
N THR A 416 -5.49 -18.95 17.86
CA THR A 416 -6.42 -19.98 17.37
C THR A 416 -7.72 -19.35 16.89
N ALA A 417 -8.28 -18.44 17.68
CA ALA A 417 -9.47 -17.68 17.27
C ALA A 417 -9.21 -16.80 16.05
N ASP A 418 -7.98 -16.23 15.91
CA ASP A 418 -7.58 -15.46 14.74
C ASP A 418 -7.47 -16.32 13.46
N ALA A 419 -7.05 -17.58 13.58
CA ALA A 419 -6.90 -18.50 12.45
C ALA A 419 -8.21 -19.14 12.00
N LEU A 420 -9.21 -19.24 12.89
CA LEU A 420 -10.44 -20.01 12.69
C LEU A 420 -11.25 -19.58 11.46
N PRO A 421 -11.46 -18.28 11.17
CA PRO A 421 -12.17 -17.86 9.97
C PRO A 421 -11.54 -18.40 8.68
N ASP A 422 -10.21 -18.36 8.57
CA ASP A 422 -9.49 -18.83 7.40
C ASP A 422 -9.55 -20.35 7.24
N ILE A 423 -9.50 -21.09 8.35
CA ILE A 423 -9.65 -22.55 8.36
C ILE A 423 -11.05 -22.93 7.88
N ILE A 424 -12.10 -22.29 8.38
CA ILE A 424 -13.49 -22.55 7.96
C ILE A 424 -13.64 -22.26 6.47
N ARG A 425 -13.18 -21.09 6.00
CA ARG A 425 -13.23 -20.72 4.58
C ARG A 425 -12.54 -21.74 3.69
N TYR A 426 -11.35 -22.19 4.10
CA TYR A 426 -10.63 -23.23 3.37
C TYR A 426 -11.46 -24.52 3.29
N CYS A 427 -12.02 -24.99 4.39
CA CYS A 427 -12.82 -26.20 4.41
C CYS A 427 -14.03 -26.10 3.47
N LEU A 428 -14.79 -25.02 3.55
CA LEU A 428 -15.98 -24.80 2.72
C LEU A 428 -15.62 -24.67 1.22
N ALA A 429 -14.55 -23.95 0.91
CA ALA A 429 -14.10 -23.76 -0.47
C ALA A 429 -13.54 -25.05 -1.11
N ASN A 430 -13.07 -25.99 -0.30
CA ASN A 430 -12.48 -27.25 -0.77
C ASN A 430 -13.40 -28.47 -0.59
N GLY A 431 -14.71 -28.27 -0.38
CA GLY A 431 -15.71 -29.34 -0.37
C GLY A 431 -15.67 -30.24 0.88
N TYR A 432 -15.16 -29.74 2.00
CA TYR A 432 -15.29 -30.39 3.30
C TYR A 432 -16.63 -30.03 3.93
N SER A 433 -17.16 -30.96 4.73
CA SER A 433 -18.38 -30.74 5.55
C SER A 433 -17.98 -30.55 7.01
N ILE A 434 -18.18 -29.33 7.55
CA ILE A 434 -17.89 -29.04 8.95
C ILE A 434 -19.09 -29.47 9.80
N GLN A 435 -18.85 -30.38 10.76
CA GLN A 435 -19.89 -30.98 11.60
C GLN A 435 -19.44 -31.07 13.06
N PRO A 436 -20.34 -31.05 14.02
CA PRO A 436 -20.03 -31.42 15.41
C PRO A 436 -19.88 -32.93 15.54
N ILE A 437 -19.06 -33.39 16.48
CA ILE A 437 -19.02 -34.81 16.84
C ILE A 437 -20.36 -35.16 17.51
N THR A 438 -20.96 -36.29 17.09
CA THR A 438 -22.18 -36.85 17.68
C THR A 438 -21.90 -38.25 18.18
N PRO A 439 -22.81 -38.86 18.98
CA PRO A 439 -22.69 -40.27 19.38
C PRO A 439 -22.62 -41.25 18.20
N ALA A 440 -23.10 -40.86 17.01
CA ALA A 440 -23.03 -41.67 15.79
C ALA A 440 -21.72 -41.48 15.01
N THR A 441 -20.89 -40.51 15.37
CA THR A 441 -19.62 -40.24 14.71
C THR A 441 -18.63 -41.35 15.00
N LYS A 442 -18.00 -41.89 13.96
CA LYS A 442 -16.95 -42.92 14.13
C LYS A 442 -15.73 -42.31 14.85
N PRO A 443 -15.34 -42.89 16.01
CA PRO A 443 -14.27 -42.31 16.79
C PRO A 443 -12.90 -42.41 16.06
N VAL A 444 -12.06 -41.44 16.32
CA VAL A 444 -10.63 -41.45 15.98
C VAL A 444 -9.86 -41.71 17.26
N HIS A 445 -9.07 -42.78 17.28
CA HIS A 445 -8.25 -43.16 18.43
C HIS A 445 -6.78 -43.18 18.05
N HIS A 446 -5.94 -42.70 18.96
CA HIS A 446 -4.50 -42.91 18.90
C HIS A 446 -4.13 -44.36 19.36
N GLY A 447 -2.97 -44.84 18.98
CA GLY A 447 -2.38 -46.03 19.61
C GLY A 447 -2.08 -45.74 21.08
N ILE A 448 -2.58 -46.56 21.98
CA ILE A 448 -2.38 -46.38 23.42
C ILE A 448 -0.92 -46.68 23.77
N ALA A 449 -0.24 -45.73 24.39
CA ALA A 449 1.12 -45.85 24.90
C ALA A 449 1.09 -45.89 26.43
N ASN A 450 1.31 -47.02 27.01
CA ASN A 450 1.31 -47.22 28.48
C ASN A 450 2.71 -47.16 29.10
#